data_62496eec7f65e9bff99dec63436d81be
#
_entry.id   62496eec7f65e9bff99dec63436d81be
#
_cell.length_a   1.000
_cell.length_b   1.000
_cell.length_c   1.000
_cell.angle_alpha   90.00
_cell.angle_beta   90.00
_cell.angle_gamma   90.00
#
_symmetry.space_group_name_H-M   'P 1'
#
loop_
_entity.id
_entity.type
_entity.pdbx_description
1 polymer ?
#
loop_
_entity_poly.entity_id
_entity_poly.type
_entity_poly.pdbx_seq_one_letter_code
_entity_poly.pdbx_strand_id
1 'polypeptide(L)'
;MAKTGHLLLIGSLRPVVLASATLSQGSNEPLDPDQSHDLPNPSKTPLLDAISTPHDLRKLPETELKQVAAELRAETIDAVSVTGGHLGAGLGVVELTVAIHHVFDTPRDRLIWDVGHQAYPHKILTGRRDRIRTLRQGGGLSGFTKRSESEYDPFGAAHSSTSISAGLGMAVARDLDGRKNNVIAVIGDGAMSAGMAFEAMNNAGAMHSRLIVILNDNDMSIAPPVGAMSAYLAKLSATRTYLKLRDIGKQLTRQLPEKIDRAITRAVEHARGYVTGGTLFEELGFYYVGPIDGHNLDQLLPVLKNVRDADVGGPVLIHVVTQ
;
A
#
# COMPACT_ATOMS: atom_id res chain seq x y z
N MET A 1 -27.53 50.48 -35.77
CA MET A 1 -26.40 51.38 -35.45
C MET A 1 -25.26 50.49 -35.00
N ALA A 2 -24.37 50.11 -35.92
CA ALA A 2 -23.12 50.75 -36.34
C ALA A 2 -22.15 50.87 -35.15
N LYS A 3 -20.93 50.32 -35.15
CA LYS A 3 -19.82 50.21 -36.10
C LYS A 3 -18.82 49.20 -35.51
N THR A 4 -18.39 48.23 -36.25
CA THR A 4 -17.14 48.15 -37.03
C THR A 4 -15.87 48.71 -36.38
N GLY A 5 -14.87 47.84 -36.30
CA GLY A 5 -13.48 48.20 -36.07
C GLY A 5 -12.52 47.01 -36.24
N HIS A 6 -12.06 46.81 -37.46
CA HIS A 6 -10.89 46.01 -37.85
C HIS A 6 -9.60 46.57 -37.29
N LEU A 7 -8.58 45.74 -37.07
CA LEU A 7 -7.18 45.89 -37.56
C LEU A 7 -6.39 44.68 -37.00
N LEU A 8 -5.96 43.73 -37.76
CA LEU A 8 -4.82 43.65 -38.67
C LEU A 8 -3.51 44.20 -38.09
N LEU A 9 -2.55 43.35 -37.93
CA LEU A 9 -1.27 43.27 -38.62
C LEU A 9 -0.08 43.05 -37.71
N ILE A 10 0.67 42.21 -38.16
CA ILE A 10 1.95 42.10 -38.86
C ILE A 10 3.06 41.64 -37.92
N GLY A 11 3.56 40.55 -38.27
CA GLY A 11 4.79 39.89 -38.19
C GLY A 11 6.07 40.73 -38.07
N SER A 12 7.01 40.20 -37.31
CA SER A 12 8.41 40.46 -37.55
C SER A 12 9.23 39.19 -37.39
N LEU A 13 9.66 38.69 -38.51
CA LEU A 13 10.75 37.72 -38.63
C LEU A 13 12.03 38.39 -38.13
N ARG A 14 12.74 37.79 -37.20
CA ARG A 14 14.12 38.12 -36.87
C ARG A 14 15.08 37.19 -37.62
N PRO A 15 16.18 37.69 -38.16
CA PRO A 15 17.10 36.91 -38.97
C PRO A 15 17.97 35.99 -38.14
N VAL A 16 18.18 34.79 -38.68
CA VAL A 16 19.17 33.81 -38.20
C VAL A 16 20.56 34.37 -38.50
N VAL A 17 21.34 34.63 -37.48
CA VAL A 17 22.76 34.94 -37.60
C VAL A 17 23.54 33.65 -37.59
N LEU A 18 24.13 33.29 -38.72
CA LEU A 18 25.15 32.24 -38.84
C LEU A 18 26.43 32.75 -38.17
N ALA A 19 26.81 32.21 -37.04
CA ALA A 19 28.11 32.45 -36.44
C ALA A 19 29.15 31.53 -37.08
N SER A 20 30.13 32.14 -37.70
CA SER A 20 31.32 31.52 -38.30
C SER A 20 32.17 30.88 -37.22
N ALA A 21 32.52 29.61 -37.39
CA ALA A 21 33.49 28.92 -36.55
C ALA A 21 34.92 29.42 -36.88
N THR A 22 35.52 30.15 -35.97
CA THR A 22 36.97 30.40 -35.96
C THR A 22 37.67 29.30 -35.19
N LEU A 23 38.50 28.53 -35.86
CA LEU A 23 39.44 27.60 -35.29
C LEU A 23 40.47 28.35 -34.42
N SER A 24 40.42 28.23 -33.12
CA SER A 24 41.44 28.69 -32.19
C SER A 24 42.43 27.56 -31.94
N GLN A 25 43.70 27.88 -32.15
CA GLN A 25 44.84 27.00 -31.93
C GLN A 25 44.96 26.60 -30.44
N GLY A 26 45.34 25.35 -30.22
CA GLY A 26 45.46 24.79 -28.89
C GLY A 26 46.59 25.46 -28.08
N SER A 27 46.28 25.81 -26.86
CA SER A 27 47.22 26.06 -25.79
C SER A 27 47.35 24.76 -24.99
N ASN A 28 48.54 24.16 -24.99
CA ASN A 28 48.95 23.09 -24.07
C ASN A 28 49.10 23.68 -22.66
N GLU A 29 48.04 23.72 -21.87
CA GLU A 29 48.16 23.89 -20.45
C GLU A 29 48.33 22.48 -19.78
N PRO A 30 49.22 22.33 -18.83
CA PRO A 30 49.38 21.08 -18.09
C PRO A 30 48.09 20.77 -17.31
N LEU A 31 47.56 19.56 -17.46
CA LEU A 31 46.45 19.03 -16.66
C LEU A 31 46.78 19.16 -15.18
N ASP A 32 45.99 19.92 -14.46
CA ASP A 32 46.02 20.02 -13.01
C ASP A 32 45.68 18.64 -12.39
N PRO A 33 46.62 18.04 -11.62
CA PRO A 33 46.41 16.69 -11.06
C PRO A 33 45.38 16.63 -9.94
N ASP A 34 44.74 17.76 -9.58
CA ASP A 34 43.77 17.84 -8.46
C ASP A 34 42.30 18.02 -8.87
N GLN A 35 41.99 17.75 -10.15
CA GLN A 35 40.59 17.51 -10.51
C GLN A 35 40.23 16.05 -10.15
N SER A 36 40.10 15.77 -8.87
CA SER A 36 39.30 14.66 -8.40
C SER A 36 37.87 14.93 -8.93
N HIS A 37 37.46 14.22 -10.00
CA HIS A 37 36.08 14.16 -10.39
C HIS A 37 35.32 13.71 -9.15
N ASP A 38 34.60 14.63 -8.51
CA ASP A 38 33.56 14.30 -7.53
C ASP A 38 32.54 13.41 -8.25
N LEU A 39 32.79 12.11 -8.22
CA LEU A 39 31.77 11.14 -8.57
C LEU A 39 30.59 11.43 -7.63
N PRO A 40 29.40 11.63 -8.14
CA PRO A 40 28.25 11.90 -7.30
C PRO A 40 28.19 10.81 -6.23
N ASN A 41 28.10 11.22 -4.98
CA ASN A 41 28.04 10.30 -3.85
C ASN A 41 26.89 9.29 -4.12
N PRO A 42 27.15 7.98 -4.07
CA PRO A 42 26.14 7.00 -4.47
C PRO A 42 24.85 7.24 -3.67
N SER A 43 23.71 7.22 -4.35
CA SER A 43 22.41 7.44 -3.72
C SER A 43 22.23 6.48 -2.53
N LYS A 44 21.69 7.00 -1.43
CA LYS A 44 21.31 6.19 -0.27
C LYS A 44 20.07 5.31 -0.52
N THR A 45 19.35 5.57 -1.63
CA THR A 45 18.07 4.92 -1.97
C THR A 45 18.01 4.53 -3.45
N PRO A 46 18.99 3.75 -3.97
CA PRO A 46 19.13 3.53 -5.41
C PRO A 46 17.93 2.83 -6.06
N LEU A 47 17.25 1.91 -5.38
CA LEU A 47 16.06 1.26 -5.92
C LEU A 47 14.84 2.19 -5.86
N LEU A 48 14.67 2.92 -4.76
CA LEU A 48 13.56 3.85 -4.61
C LEU A 48 13.68 5.03 -5.59
N ASP A 49 14.89 5.44 -5.98
CA ASP A 49 15.13 6.49 -6.97
C ASP A 49 14.67 6.08 -8.38
N ALA A 50 14.65 4.79 -8.66
CA ALA A 50 14.14 4.24 -9.92
C ALA A 50 12.61 4.04 -9.93
N ILE A 51 11.94 4.23 -8.79
CA ILE A 51 10.50 4.04 -8.65
C ILE A 51 9.79 5.40 -8.64
N SER A 52 9.16 5.75 -9.74
CA SER A 52 8.28 6.92 -9.81
C SER A 52 6.83 6.57 -9.44
N THR A 53 6.38 5.38 -9.80
CA THR A 53 5.01 4.89 -9.57
C THR A 53 4.99 3.41 -9.24
N PRO A 54 3.87 2.86 -8.73
CA PRO A 54 3.72 1.42 -8.51
C PRO A 54 3.97 0.57 -9.75
N HIS A 55 3.82 1.12 -10.95
CA HIS A 55 4.14 0.41 -12.18
C HIS A 55 5.63 0.05 -12.27
N ASP A 56 6.50 0.94 -11.79
CA ASP A 56 7.94 0.67 -11.77
C ASP A 56 8.30 -0.35 -10.70
N LEU A 57 7.68 -0.25 -9.51
CA LEU A 57 7.83 -1.22 -8.44
C LEU A 57 7.46 -2.65 -8.89
N ARG A 58 6.41 -2.81 -9.69
CA ARG A 58 5.98 -4.11 -10.21
C ARG A 58 6.95 -4.75 -11.20
N LYS A 59 7.88 -3.99 -11.77
CA LYS A 59 8.94 -4.51 -12.66
C LYS A 59 10.12 -5.11 -11.90
N LEU A 60 10.28 -4.77 -10.61
CA LEU A 60 11.36 -5.29 -9.79
C LEU A 60 11.12 -6.74 -9.41
N PRO A 61 12.20 -7.56 -9.36
CA PRO A 61 12.11 -8.91 -8.82
C PRO A 61 11.80 -8.88 -7.32
N GLU A 62 11.10 -9.90 -6.82
CA GLU A 62 10.74 -9.99 -5.40
C GLU A 62 11.93 -9.97 -4.46
N THR A 63 13.10 -10.42 -4.93
CA THR A 63 14.36 -10.41 -4.16
C THR A 63 14.84 -9.00 -3.78
N GLU A 64 14.43 -7.97 -4.53
CA GLU A 64 14.80 -6.58 -4.30
C GLU A 64 13.80 -5.84 -3.39
N LEU A 65 12.60 -6.37 -3.18
CA LEU A 65 11.55 -5.68 -2.43
C LEU A 65 11.91 -5.43 -0.96
N LYS A 66 12.75 -6.27 -0.36
CA LYS A 66 13.25 -6.05 1.01
C LYS A 66 14.14 -4.80 1.07
N GLN A 67 14.95 -4.57 0.05
CA GLN A 67 15.77 -3.36 -0.05
C GLN A 67 14.87 -2.14 -0.31
N VAL A 68 13.90 -2.24 -1.23
CA VAL A 68 12.93 -1.16 -1.46
C VAL A 68 12.22 -0.78 -0.15
N ALA A 69 11.79 -1.75 0.65
CA ALA A 69 11.15 -1.48 1.94
C ALA A 69 12.11 -0.77 2.92
N ALA A 70 13.37 -1.17 2.96
CA ALA A 70 14.39 -0.52 3.80
C ALA A 70 14.62 0.94 3.36
N GLU A 71 14.76 1.19 2.06
CA GLU A 71 14.93 2.53 1.49
C GLU A 71 13.69 3.42 1.71
N LEU A 72 12.49 2.86 1.51
CA LEU A 72 11.22 3.54 1.74
C LEU A 72 11.03 3.91 3.23
N ARG A 73 11.47 3.03 4.13
CA ARG A 73 11.49 3.30 5.58
C ARG A 73 12.41 4.46 5.91
N ALA A 74 13.63 4.46 5.38
CA ALA A 74 14.60 5.52 5.58
C ALA A 74 14.07 6.87 5.06
N GLU A 75 13.50 6.90 3.86
CA GLU A 75 12.89 8.09 3.26
C GLU A 75 11.70 8.61 4.08
N THR A 76 10.87 7.69 4.61
CA THR A 76 9.73 8.07 5.47
C THR A 76 10.22 8.70 6.78
N ILE A 77 11.24 8.14 7.40
CA ILE A 77 11.83 8.69 8.62
C ILE A 77 12.42 10.09 8.36
N ASP A 78 13.19 10.23 7.29
CA ASP A 78 13.81 11.49 6.92
C ASP A 78 12.76 12.58 6.64
N ALA A 79 11.74 12.27 5.86
CA ALA A 79 10.66 13.20 5.56
C ALA A 79 9.91 13.65 6.82
N VAL A 80 9.52 12.70 7.68
CA VAL A 80 8.73 12.98 8.88
C VAL A 80 9.55 13.68 9.95
N SER A 81 10.88 13.47 10.00
CA SER A 81 11.77 14.21 10.90
C SER A 81 11.72 15.72 10.64
N VAL A 82 11.46 16.12 9.41
CA VAL A 82 11.33 17.54 9.00
C VAL A 82 9.91 18.06 9.20
N THR A 83 8.90 17.27 8.82
CA THR A 83 7.50 17.75 8.74
C THR A 83 6.69 17.49 10.01
N GLY A 84 7.13 16.55 10.84
CA GLY A 84 6.30 15.96 11.87
C GLY A 84 5.20 15.08 11.26
N GLY A 85 4.49 14.32 12.09
CA GLY A 85 3.38 13.50 11.66
C GLY A 85 3.28 12.16 12.40
N HIS A 86 2.51 11.24 11.82
CA HIS A 86 2.25 9.90 12.37
C HIS A 86 3.35 8.91 11.93
N LEU A 87 4.54 9.02 12.53
CA LEU A 87 5.70 8.22 12.13
C LEU A 87 5.47 6.73 12.37
N GLY A 88 5.12 6.34 13.60
CA GLY A 88 4.97 4.92 13.97
C GLY A 88 3.97 4.18 13.09
N ALA A 89 2.79 4.78 12.88
CA ALA A 89 1.77 4.19 12.01
C ALA A 89 2.25 4.01 10.56
N GLY A 90 3.05 4.95 10.03
CA GLY A 90 3.65 4.84 8.70
C GLY A 90 4.70 3.75 8.64
N LEU A 91 5.55 3.64 9.66
CA LEU A 91 6.62 2.62 9.71
C LEU A 91 6.08 1.19 9.84
N GLY A 92 4.97 1.01 10.56
CA GLY A 92 4.31 -0.28 10.71
C GLY A 92 3.77 -0.86 9.40
N VAL A 93 3.52 -0.03 8.38
CA VAL A 93 2.94 -0.49 7.11
C VAL A 93 3.88 -0.39 5.90
N VAL A 94 5.18 -0.22 6.10
CA VAL A 94 6.15 -0.08 4.98
C VAL A 94 6.14 -1.33 4.11
N GLU A 95 6.40 -2.51 4.67
CA GLU A 95 6.44 -3.78 3.95
C GLU A 95 5.07 -4.09 3.35
N LEU A 96 4.00 -3.85 4.09
CA LEU A 96 2.64 -4.03 3.62
C LEU A 96 2.34 -3.13 2.41
N THR A 97 2.78 -1.86 2.43
CA THR A 97 2.61 -0.92 1.31
C THR A 97 3.36 -1.40 0.07
N VAL A 98 4.62 -1.83 0.22
CA VAL A 98 5.42 -2.41 -0.87
C VAL A 98 4.72 -3.64 -1.45
N ALA A 99 4.28 -4.56 -0.59
CA ALA A 99 3.62 -5.79 -1.01
C ALA A 99 2.30 -5.53 -1.75
N ILE A 100 1.46 -4.63 -1.24
CA ILE A 100 0.19 -4.27 -1.90
C ILE A 100 0.46 -3.69 -3.29
N HIS A 101 1.35 -2.70 -3.40
CA HIS A 101 1.62 -2.05 -4.69
C HIS A 101 2.37 -2.92 -5.69
N HIS A 102 3.10 -3.93 -5.21
CA HIS A 102 3.74 -4.92 -6.07
C HIS A 102 2.75 -5.96 -6.59
N VAL A 103 1.78 -6.38 -5.76
CA VAL A 103 0.83 -7.45 -6.11
C VAL A 103 -0.37 -6.92 -6.88
N PHE A 104 -0.96 -5.81 -6.47
CA PHE A 104 -2.18 -5.25 -7.05
C PHE A 104 -1.89 -4.16 -8.08
N ASP A 105 -2.73 -4.10 -9.12
CA ASP A 105 -2.59 -3.14 -10.23
C ASP A 105 -3.24 -1.78 -9.88
N THR A 106 -2.67 -1.08 -8.89
CA THR A 106 -3.10 0.28 -8.54
C THR A 106 -2.65 1.28 -9.62
N PRO A 107 -3.47 2.29 -9.97
CA PRO A 107 -4.73 2.71 -9.35
C PRO A 107 -5.98 2.02 -9.91
N ARG A 108 -5.85 1.10 -10.87
CA ARG A 108 -6.97 0.31 -11.40
C ARG A 108 -7.64 -0.48 -10.28
N ASP A 109 -6.87 -1.24 -9.52
CA ASP A 109 -7.28 -1.78 -8.23
C ASP A 109 -7.38 -0.65 -7.21
N ARG A 110 -8.49 -0.54 -6.49
CA ARG A 110 -8.79 0.57 -5.57
C ARG A 110 -8.25 0.26 -4.19
N LEU A 111 -7.29 1.05 -3.73
CA LEU A 111 -6.69 0.94 -2.40
C LEU A 111 -7.18 2.08 -1.51
N ILE A 112 -7.82 1.75 -0.39
CA ILE A 112 -8.33 2.69 0.60
C ILE A 112 -7.58 2.50 1.91
N TRP A 113 -7.04 3.57 2.45
CA TRP A 113 -6.41 3.60 3.76
C TRP A 113 -7.39 4.19 4.77
N ASP A 114 -7.74 3.43 5.81
CA ASP A 114 -8.59 3.93 6.89
C ASP A 114 -7.88 5.06 7.64
N VAL A 115 -8.58 6.14 7.96
CA VAL A 115 -7.99 7.40 8.44
C VAL A 115 -6.99 7.99 7.43
N GLY A 116 -6.06 7.20 6.92
CA GLY A 116 -5.00 7.60 5.99
C GLY A 116 -3.76 8.21 6.66
N HIS A 117 -3.67 8.15 7.99
CA HIS A 117 -2.51 8.65 8.76
C HIS A 117 -1.25 7.80 8.54
N GLN A 118 -1.39 6.54 8.16
CA GLN A 118 -0.31 5.60 7.83
C GLN A 118 0.13 5.66 6.36
N ALA A 119 -0.47 6.53 5.53
CA ALA A 119 -0.31 6.52 4.08
C ALA A 119 0.96 7.27 3.57
N TYR A 120 1.95 7.55 4.39
CA TYR A 120 3.16 8.24 3.94
C TYR A 120 4.01 7.40 2.98
N PRO A 121 4.30 6.11 3.27
CA PRO A 121 4.94 5.20 2.31
C PRO A 121 4.16 5.09 1.00
N HIS A 122 2.83 5.03 1.07
CA HIS A 122 1.96 5.03 -0.11
C HIS A 122 2.15 6.30 -0.95
N LYS A 123 2.21 7.49 -0.33
CA LYS A 123 2.43 8.75 -1.05
C LYS A 123 3.79 8.77 -1.77
N ILE A 124 4.84 8.26 -1.11
CA ILE A 124 6.18 8.17 -1.69
C ILE A 124 6.16 7.27 -2.93
N LEU A 125 5.57 6.08 -2.86
CA LEU A 125 5.51 5.13 -3.97
C LEU A 125 4.55 5.53 -5.09
N THR A 126 3.70 6.53 -4.89
CA THR A 126 2.66 6.95 -5.84
C THR A 126 2.91 8.35 -6.43
N GLY A 127 4.18 8.67 -6.71
CA GLY A 127 4.58 9.86 -7.46
C GLY A 127 4.58 11.16 -6.66
N ARG A 128 4.60 11.09 -5.32
CA ARG A 128 4.59 12.28 -4.45
C ARG A 128 5.86 12.44 -3.61
N ARG A 129 6.90 11.66 -3.92
CA ARG A 129 8.16 11.66 -3.18
C ARG A 129 8.82 13.04 -3.15
N ASP A 130 8.89 13.72 -4.28
CA ASP A 130 9.52 15.05 -4.38
C ASP A 130 8.86 16.09 -3.48
N ARG A 131 7.57 15.90 -3.19
CA ARG A 131 6.77 16.78 -2.36
C ARG A 131 6.61 16.30 -0.94
N ILE A 132 7.15 15.14 -0.58
CA ILE A 132 6.86 14.51 0.73
C ILE A 132 7.28 15.40 1.91
N ARG A 133 8.31 16.23 1.73
CA ARG A 133 8.78 17.21 2.74
C ARG A 133 7.90 18.45 2.86
N THR A 134 6.78 18.51 2.12
CA THR A 134 5.71 19.51 2.32
C THR A 134 4.50 18.94 3.07
N LEU A 135 4.61 17.72 3.59
CA LEU A 135 3.54 17.01 4.26
C LEU A 135 2.99 17.83 5.44
N ARG A 136 1.65 17.96 5.54
CA ARG A 136 0.92 18.69 6.59
C ARG A 136 1.19 20.20 6.63
N GLN A 137 1.85 20.76 5.62
CA GLN A 137 2.08 22.20 5.52
C GLN A 137 1.02 22.86 4.63
N GLY A 138 0.81 24.17 4.82
CA GLY A 138 -0.09 24.95 3.98
C GLY A 138 0.36 24.90 2.50
N GLY A 139 -0.55 24.55 1.60
CA GLY A 139 -0.23 24.35 0.17
C GLY A 139 0.56 23.09 -0.16
N GLY A 140 0.99 22.32 0.83
CA GLY A 140 1.71 21.07 0.68
C GLY A 140 0.79 19.84 0.63
N LEU A 141 1.40 18.67 0.83
CA LEU A 141 0.67 17.40 0.86
C LEU A 141 -0.16 17.26 2.13
N SER A 142 -1.37 16.73 2.01
CA SER A 142 -2.23 16.36 3.15
C SER A 142 -1.56 15.27 3.99
N GLY A 143 -1.77 15.31 5.30
CA GLY A 143 -1.38 14.23 6.21
C GLY A 143 -2.20 12.94 6.07
N PHE A 144 -3.21 12.94 5.21
CA PHE A 144 -4.12 11.84 4.93
C PHE A 144 -4.24 11.64 3.42
N THR A 145 -4.86 10.54 2.98
CA THR A 145 -5.18 10.36 1.57
C THR A 145 -6.17 11.43 1.11
N LYS A 146 -5.96 11.96 -0.12
CA LYS A 146 -6.77 13.06 -0.65
C LYS A 146 -6.93 12.92 -2.16
N ARG A 147 -8.18 12.75 -2.61
CA ARG A 147 -8.53 12.51 -4.03
C ARG A 147 -7.97 13.57 -5.00
N SER A 148 -7.88 14.83 -4.58
CA SER A 148 -7.35 15.90 -5.42
C SER A 148 -5.81 15.91 -5.52
N GLU A 149 -5.11 15.06 -4.76
CA GLU A 149 -3.65 14.96 -4.83
C GLU A 149 -3.18 13.88 -5.81
N SER A 150 -3.94 12.79 -5.94
CA SER A 150 -3.49 11.63 -6.72
C SER A 150 -4.66 10.73 -7.09
N GLU A 151 -4.59 10.14 -8.28
CA GLU A 151 -5.50 9.06 -8.71
C GLU A 151 -5.36 7.78 -7.89
N TYR A 152 -4.24 7.61 -7.19
CA TYR A 152 -4.00 6.51 -6.26
C TYR A 152 -4.74 6.66 -4.93
N ASP A 153 -5.36 7.81 -4.68
CA ASP A 153 -6.20 8.09 -3.51
C ASP A 153 -7.69 8.07 -3.90
N PRO A 154 -8.33 6.91 -4.14
CA PRO A 154 -9.71 6.84 -4.63
C PRO A 154 -10.72 7.35 -3.62
N PHE A 155 -10.33 7.44 -2.34
CA PHE A 155 -11.15 7.93 -1.24
C PHE A 155 -10.37 8.92 -0.38
N GLY A 156 -10.98 10.07 -0.09
CA GLY A 156 -10.43 11.04 0.86
C GLY A 156 -10.76 10.60 2.28
N ALA A 157 -9.73 10.52 3.13
CA ALA A 157 -9.88 10.06 4.50
C ALA A 157 -9.60 11.18 5.51
N ALA A 158 -9.48 10.87 6.75
CA ALA A 158 -9.15 11.59 7.98
C ALA A 158 -10.05 11.17 9.15
N HIS A 159 -11.18 10.49 8.87
CA HIS A 159 -12.05 9.90 9.88
C HIS A 159 -11.85 8.38 9.89
N SER A 160 -11.74 7.80 11.09
CA SER A 160 -11.58 6.36 11.26
C SER A 160 -12.82 5.57 10.87
N SER A 161 -12.65 4.30 10.59
CA SER A 161 -13.70 3.29 10.42
C SER A 161 -14.55 3.43 9.16
N THR A 162 -14.11 4.25 8.20
CA THR A 162 -14.87 4.55 6.97
C THR A 162 -14.46 3.70 5.78
N SER A 163 -13.28 3.08 5.83
CA SER A 163 -12.67 2.42 4.67
C SER A 163 -13.45 1.21 4.15
N ILE A 164 -13.96 0.37 5.05
CA ILE A 164 -14.73 -0.83 4.67
C ILE A 164 -16.02 -0.43 3.98
N SER A 165 -16.75 0.57 4.52
CA SER A 165 -18.00 1.07 3.93
C SER A 165 -17.76 1.70 2.56
N ALA A 166 -16.73 2.54 2.43
CA ALA A 166 -16.34 3.13 1.15
C ALA A 166 -15.90 2.06 0.15
N GLY A 167 -15.12 1.07 0.60
CA GLY A 167 -14.68 -0.06 -0.20
C GLY A 167 -15.83 -0.93 -0.68
N LEU A 168 -16.82 -1.20 0.18
CA LEU A 168 -18.02 -1.93 -0.19
C LEU A 168 -18.80 -1.18 -1.30
N GLY A 169 -18.98 0.12 -1.15
CA GLY A 169 -19.64 0.93 -2.18
C GLY A 169 -18.91 0.88 -3.53
N MET A 170 -17.56 0.92 -3.51
CA MET A 170 -16.75 0.76 -4.72
C MET A 170 -16.82 -0.65 -5.31
N ALA A 171 -16.89 -1.69 -4.47
CA ALA A 171 -17.03 -3.07 -4.92
C ALA A 171 -18.39 -3.29 -5.58
N VAL A 172 -19.47 -2.80 -4.98
CA VAL A 172 -20.81 -2.86 -5.55
C VAL A 172 -20.88 -2.11 -6.89
N ALA A 173 -20.33 -0.89 -6.96
CA ALA A 173 -20.31 -0.13 -8.21
C ALA A 173 -19.50 -0.85 -9.30
N ARG A 174 -18.35 -1.47 -8.94
CA ARG A 174 -17.56 -2.32 -9.84
C ARG A 174 -18.39 -3.47 -10.41
N ASP A 175 -19.15 -4.17 -9.54
CA ASP A 175 -19.94 -5.33 -9.92
C ASP A 175 -21.12 -4.93 -10.84
N LEU A 176 -21.78 -3.81 -10.54
CA LEU A 176 -22.82 -3.24 -11.39
C LEU A 176 -22.32 -2.82 -12.77
N ASP A 177 -21.07 -2.32 -12.84
CA ASP A 177 -20.42 -1.95 -14.11
C ASP A 177 -19.81 -3.16 -14.85
N GLY A 178 -19.89 -4.38 -14.30
CA GLY A 178 -19.26 -5.59 -14.86
C GLY A 178 -17.74 -5.57 -14.88
N ARG A 179 -17.10 -4.70 -14.10
CA ARG A 179 -15.64 -4.62 -13.96
C ARG A 179 -15.13 -5.70 -13.01
N LYS A 180 -13.82 -6.00 -13.08
CA LYS A 180 -13.19 -7.07 -12.28
C LYS A 180 -11.98 -6.60 -11.46
N ASN A 181 -11.77 -5.31 -11.31
CA ASN A 181 -10.69 -4.80 -10.48
C ASN A 181 -10.90 -5.11 -9.00
N ASN A 182 -9.81 -5.26 -8.26
CA ASN A 182 -9.89 -5.45 -6.82
C ASN A 182 -10.25 -4.14 -6.09
N VAL A 183 -10.85 -4.29 -4.92
CA VAL A 183 -11.05 -3.20 -3.96
C VAL A 183 -10.46 -3.66 -2.64
N ILE A 184 -9.52 -2.88 -2.12
CA ILE A 184 -8.73 -3.19 -0.94
C ILE A 184 -8.94 -2.08 0.09
N ALA A 185 -9.33 -2.43 1.31
CA ALA A 185 -9.44 -1.51 2.43
C ALA A 185 -8.44 -1.93 3.52
N VAL A 186 -7.49 -1.05 3.85
CA VAL A 186 -6.56 -1.26 4.97
C VAL A 186 -7.10 -0.50 6.18
N ILE A 187 -7.35 -1.23 7.26
CA ILE A 187 -7.94 -0.69 8.50
C ILE A 187 -7.13 -1.12 9.71
N GLY A 188 -6.88 -0.21 10.65
CA GLY A 188 -6.25 -0.55 11.93
C GLY A 188 -7.21 -1.22 12.91
N ASP A 189 -6.68 -1.98 13.84
CA ASP A 189 -7.42 -2.68 14.91
C ASP A 189 -8.28 -1.73 15.74
N GLY A 190 -7.76 -0.56 16.11
CA GLY A 190 -8.52 0.46 16.84
C GLY A 190 -9.74 0.98 16.08
N ALA A 191 -9.64 1.08 14.75
CA ALA A 191 -10.75 1.53 13.90
C ALA A 191 -11.81 0.45 13.66
N MET A 192 -11.49 -0.82 13.86
CA MET A 192 -12.44 -1.94 13.73
C MET A 192 -13.51 -1.95 14.81
N SER A 193 -13.30 -1.26 15.92
CA SER A 193 -14.24 -1.23 17.06
C SER A 193 -15.47 -0.34 16.84
N ALA A 194 -15.50 0.48 15.80
CA ALA A 194 -16.60 1.40 15.57
C ALA A 194 -17.79 0.75 14.84
N GLY A 195 -19.00 1.21 15.15
CA GLY A 195 -20.24 0.67 14.61
C GLY A 195 -20.30 0.66 13.09
N MET A 196 -19.75 1.69 12.42
CA MET A 196 -19.72 1.78 10.97
C MET A 196 -18.90 0.64 10.33
N ALA A 197 -17.79 0.21 10.96
CA ALA A 197 -17.00 -0.92 10.47
C ALA A 197 -17.80 -2.23 10.57
N PHE A 198 -18.51 -2.44 11.68
CA PHE A 198 -19.40 -3.61 11.87
C PHE A 198 -20.54 -3.64 10.86
N GLU A 199 -21.21 -2.51 10.67
CA GLU A 199 -22.29 -2.40 9.70
C GLU A 199 -21.79 -2.71 8.28
N ALA A 200 -20.63 -2.16 7.90
CA ALA A 200 -20.03 -2.40 6.60
C ALA A 200 -19.65 -3.87 6.41
N MET A 201 -19.08 -4.52 7.43
CA MET A 201 -18.74 -5.96 7.37
C MET A 201 -20.02 -6.81 7.26
N ASN A 202 -21.03 -6.53 8.08
CA ASN A 202 -22.31 -7.24 8.02
C ASN A 202 -22.94 -7.16 6.62
N ASN A 203 -22.93 -5.98 6.01
CA ASN A 203 -23.46 -5.80 4.65
C ASN A 203 -22.58 -6.49 3.59
N ALA A 204 -21.26 -6.39 3.69
CA ALA A 204 -20.34 -7.02 2.74
C ALA A 204 -20.51 -8.55 2.70
N GLY A 205 -20.66 -9.18 3.88
CA GLY A 205 -20.93 -10.61 3.98
C GLY A 205 -22.26 -11.00 3.40
N ALA A 206 -23.33 -10.28 3.76
CA ALA A 206 -24.68 -10.55 3.24
C ALA A 206 -24.79 -10.39 1.71
N MET A 207 -24.05 -9.44 1.14
CA MET A 207 -24.03 -9.19 -0.31
C MET A 207 -23.07 -10.09 -1.09
N HIS A 208 -22.22 -10.85 -0.40
CA HIS A 208 -21.14 -11.64 -1.01
C HIS A 208 -20.25 -10.83 -1.95
N SER A 209 -20.10 -9.53 -1.70
CA SER A 209 -19.28 -8.65 -2.53
C SER A 209 -17.80 -8.95 -2.36
N ARG A 210 -17.09 -9.08 -3.47
CA ARG A 210 -15.64 -9.24 -3.48
C ARG A 210 -14.95 -7.97 -3.01
N LEU A 211 -14.65 -7.92 -1.72
CA LEU A 211 -13.90 -6.87 -1.02
C LEU A 211 -12.75 -7.51 -0.25
N ILE A 212 -11.55 -6.97 -0.35
CA ILE A 212 -10.39 -7.40 0.43
C ILE A 212 -10.19 -6.39 1.56
N VAL A 213 -10.37 -6.84 2.80
CA VAL A 213 -10.08 -6.05 4.00
C VAL A 213 -8.77 -6.54 4.58
N ILE A 214 -7.82 -5.63 4.76
CA ILE A 214 -6.55 -5.91 5.45
C ILE A 214 -6.63 -5.26 6.83
N LEU A 215 -6.79 -6.08 7.84
CA LEU A 215 -6.73 -5.66 9.24
C LEU A 215 -5.26 -5.56 9.64
N ASN A 216 -4.79 -4.34 9.84
CA ASN A 216 -3.46 -4.03 10.36
C ASN A 216 -3.53 -3.93 11.89
N ASP A 217 -3.18 -5.02 12.56
CA ASP A 217 -3.19 -5.16 14.02
C ASP A 217 -1.79 -4.84 14.56
N ASN A 218 -1.63 -3.68 15.16
CA ASN A 218 -0.36 -3.22 15.74
C ASN A 218 -0.46 -2.95 17.24
N ASP A 219 -1.60 -3.29 17.85
CA ASP A 219 -1.89 -3.05 19.27
C ASP A 219 -1.65 -1.60 19.70
N MET A 220 -1.68 -0.67 18.74
CA MET A 220 -1.46 0.76 18.97
C MET A 220 -2.76 1.54 18.81
N SER A 221 -3.20 2.14 19.90
CA SER A 221 -4.26 3.14 19.85
C SER A 221 -3.87 4.36 20.68
N ILE A 222 -4.52 5.53 20.41
CA ILE A 222 -4.27 6.78 21.16
C ILE A 222 -4.61 6.63 22.65
N ALA A 223 -5.57 5.76 22.96
CA ALA A 223 -5.93 5.36 24.31
C ALA A 223 -5.78 3.85 24.44
N PRO A 224 -5.62 3.29 25.66
CA PRO A 224 -5.62 1.83 25.84
C PRO A 224 -6.85 1.22 25.18
N PRO A 225 -6.67 0.13 24.41
CA PRO A 225 -7.77 -0.49 23.69
C PRO A 225 -8.82 -0.98 24.68
N VAL A 226 -10.09 -0.65 24.44
CA VAL A 226 -11.22 -1.00 25.29
C VAL A 226 -12.27 -1.75 24.49
N GLY A 227 -13.04 -2.60 25.19
CA GLY A 227 -14.16 -3.31 24.61
C GLY A 227 -13.87 -4.73 24.16
N ALA A 228 -14.93 -5.46 23.86
CA ALA A 228 -14.88 -6.88 23.54
C ALA A 228 -14.10 -7.16 22.24
N MET A 229 -14.11 -6.26 21.26
CA MET A 229 -13.39 -6.45 20.00
C MET A 229 -11.87 -6.45 20.23
N SER A 230 -11.33 -5.49 20.99
CA SER A 230 -9.91 -5.43 21.30
C SER A 230 -9.45 -6.66 22.07
N ALA A 231 -10.25 -7.10 23.06
CA ALA A 231 -9.99 -8.35 23.79
C ALA A 231 -10.04 -9.58 22.87
N TYR A 232 -10.93 -9.58 21.88
CA TYR A 232 -11.06 -10.64 20.90
C TYR A 232 -9.84 -10.69 19.97
N LEU A 233 -9.39 -9.54 19.43
CA LEU A 233 -8.20 -9.45 18.56
C LEU A 233 -6.95 -9.85 19.33
N ALA A 234 -6.76 -9.36 20.57
CA ALA A 234 -5.65 -9.75 21.41
C ALA A 234 -5.63 -11.29 21.67
N LYS A 235 -6.80 -11.92 21.83
CA LYS A 235 -6.90 -13.38 21.94
C LYS A 235 -6.53 -14.09 20.65
N LEU A 236 -6.91 -13.58 19.48
CA LEU A 236 -6.52 -14.13 18.18
C LEU A 236 -5.01 -14.04 17.98
N SER A 237 -4.40 -12.90 18.29
CA SER A 237 -2.96 -12.66 18.16
C SER A 237 -2.13 -13.46 19.16
N ALA A 238 -2.64 -13.62 20.42
CA ALA A 238 -1.95 -14.33 21.50
C ALA A 238 -1.96 -15.86 21.37
N THR A 239 -2.71 -16.44 20.43
CA THR A 239 -2.82 -17.90 20.30
C THR A 239 -1.53 -18.49 19.71
N ARG A 240 -0.46 -18.55 20.51
CA ARG A 240 0.82 -19.20 20.18
C ARG A 240 0.67 -20.65 19.68
N THR A 241 -0.38 -21.33 20.08
CA THR A 241 -0.74 -22.67 19.60
C THR A 241 -0.98 -22.68 18.08
N TYR A 242 -1.55 -21.62 17.54
CA TYR A 242 -1.76 -21.45 16.11
C TYR A 242 -0.43 -21.34 15.33
N LEU A 243 0.52 -20.57 15.84
CA LEU A 243 1.85 -20.41 15.22
C LEU A 243 2.64 -21.72 15.24
N LYS A 244 2.59 -22.47 16.37
CA LYS A 244 3.26 -23.78 16.48
C LYS A 244 2.63 -24.85 15.59
N LEU A 245 1.30 -24.93 15.50
CA LEU A 245 0.60 -25.88 14.61
C LEU A 245 0.89 -25.57 13.12
N ARG A 246 1.02 -24.30 12.76
CA ARG A 246 1.41 -23.86 11.40
C ARG A 246 2.84 -24.31 11.05
N ASP A 247 3.78 -24.17 11.98
CA ASP A 247 5.17 -24.55 11.76
C ASP A 247 5.35 -26.07 11.69
N ILE A 248 4.60 -26.82 12.50
CA ILE A 248 4.53 -28.29 12.43
C ILE A 248 3.88 -28.72 11.11
N GLY A 249 2.80 -28.07 10.68
CA GLY A 249 2.15 -28.33 9.39
C GLY A 249 3.11 -28.09 8.21
N LYS A 250 3.86 -27.00 8.21
CA LYS A 250 4.87 -26.71 7.16
C LYS A 250 6.04 -27.70 7.14
N GLN A 251 6.46 -28.23 8.29
CA GLN A 251 7.51 -29.26 8.33
C GLN A 251 7.01 -30.60 7.79
N LEU A 252 5.76 -30.96 8.05
CA LEU A 252 5.15 -32.19 7.54
C LEU A 252 4.84 -32.13 6.03
N THR A 253 4.41 -30.98 5.51
CA THR A 253 4.06 -30.84 4.07
C THR A 253 5.26 -30.75 3.15
N ARG A 254 6.45 -30.38 3.64
CA ARG A 254 7.68 -30.35 2.82
C ARG A 254 8.16 -31.73 2.33
N GLN A 255 7.59 -32.83 2.84
CA GLN A 255 8.01 -34.21 2.48
C GLN A 255 6.93 -35.03 1.76
N LEU A 256 5.77 -34.44 1.41
CA LEU A 256 4.64 -35.17 0.83
C LEU A 256 4.36 -34.76 -0.62
N PRO A 257 3.92 -35.70 -1.51
CA PRO A 257 3.55 -35.41 -2.90
C PRO A 257 2.38 -34.42 -2.99
N GLU A 258 2.41 -33.56 -4.01
CA GLU A 258 1.45 -32.43 -4.24
C GLU A 258 -0.04 -32.79 -4.17
N LYS A 259 -0.41 -34.03 -4.50
CA LYS A 259 -1.81 -34.51 -4.44
C LYS A 259 -2.32 -34.74 -3.01
N ILE A 260 -1.42 -35.06 -2.08
CA ILE A 260 -1.76 -35.30 -0.69
C ILE A 260 -1.82 -33.96 0.08
N ASP A 261 -1.01 -32.97 -0.33
CA ASP A 261 -0.99 -31.63 0.24
C ASP A 261 -2.36 -30.94 0.15
N ARG A 262 -3.04 -31.00 -0.99
CA ARG A 262 -4.40 -30.42 -1.16
C ARG A 262 -5.48 -31.10 -0.28
N ALA A 263 -5.37 -32.40 -0.05
CA ALA A 263 -6.33 -33.11 0.82
C ALA A 263 -6.08 -32.81 2.28
N ILE A 264 -4.81 -32.72 2.70
CA ILE A 264 -4.43 -32.36 4.07
C ILE A 264 -4.76 -30.90 4.34
N THR A 265 -4.52 -29.99 3.39
CA THR A 265 -4.88 -28.56 3.52
C THR A 265 -6.39 -28.39 3.74
N ARG A 266 -7.23 -29.09 2.95
CA ARG A 266 -8.68 -29.08 3.14
C ARG A 266 -9.12 -29.71 4.48
N ALA A 267 -8.49 -30.82 4.89
CA ALA A 267 -8.78 -31.47 6.16
C ALA A 267 -8.36 -30.61 7.36
N VAL A 268 -7.24 -29.90 7.25
CA VAL A 268 -6.76 -28.94 8.27
C VAL A 268 -7.66 -27.70 8.32
N GLU A 269 -8.15 -27.21 7.17
CA GLU A 269 -9.12 -26.12 7.09
C GLU A 269 -10.47 -26.52 7.72
N HIS A 270 -10.96 -27.72 7.45
CA HIS A 270 -12.16 -28.23 8.09
C HIS A 270 -11.98 -28.53 9.59
N ALA A 271 -10.84 -29.08 9.99
CA ALA A 271 -10.53 -29.29 11.40
C ALA A 271 -10.37 -27.97 12.20
N ARG A 272 -9.93 -26.88 11.54
CA ARG A 272 -9.87 -25.55 12.14
C ARG A 272 -11.26 -25.06 12.59
N GLY A 273 -12.27 -25.19 11.74
CA GLY A 273 -13.64 -24.79 12.08
C GLY A 273 -14.19 -25.54 13.31
N TYR A 274 -13.76 -26.79 13.52
CA TYR A 274 -14.21 -27.60 14.66
C TYR A 274 -13.42 -27.36 15.97
N VAL A 275 -12.15 -26.98 15.86
CA VAL A 275 -11.27 -26.87 17.06
C VAL A 275 -11.20 -25.45 17.62
N THR A 276 -11.40 -24.41 16.78
CA THR A 276 -11.29 -23.01 17.21
C THR A 276 -12.62 -22.27 17.29
N GLY A 277 -13.74 -22.88 16.84
CA GLY A 277 -14.97 -22.12 16.58
C GLY A 277 -14.70 -21.04 15.49
N GLY A 278 -15.58 -20.81 14.56
CA GLY A 278 -15.40 -19.78 13.52
C GLY A 278 -15.01 -18.44 14.14
N THR A 279 -14.15 -17.68 13.47
CA THR A 279 -13.87 -16.30 13.90
C THR A 279 -15.13 -15.46 13.75
N LEU A 280 -15.25 -14.36 14.51
CA LEU A 280 -16.32 -13.39 14.32
C LEU A 280 -16.44 -12.94 12.84
N PHE A 281 -15.32 -12.88 12.14
CA PHE A 281 -15.28 -12.48 10.73
C PHE A 281 -15.89 -13.55 9.82
N GLU A 282 -15.67 -14.83 10.12
CA GLU A 282 -16.29 -15.95 9.39
C GLU A 282 -17.80 -16.00 9.64
N GLU A 283 -18.24 -15.73 10.85
CA GLU A 283 -19.67 -15.61 11.18
C GLU A 283 -20.34 -14.44 10.43
N LEU A 284 -19.58 -13.38 10.13
CA LEU A 284 -20.03 -12.27 9.29
C LEU A 284 -19.90 -12.54 7.78
N GLY A 285 -19.51 -13.75 7.37
CA GLY A 285 -19.41 -14.16 5.97
C GLY A 285 -18.10 -13.78 5.27
N PHE A 286 -17.04 -13.45 6.02
CA PHE A 286 -15.71 -13.21 5.45
C PHE A 286 -14.88 -14.49 5.39
N TYR A 287 -14.14 -14.66 4.31
CA TYR A 287 -13.04 -15.61 4.31
C TYR A 287 -11.87 -15.04 5.10
N TYR A 288 -11.53 -15.65 6.23
CA TYR A 288 -10.49 -15.16 7.13
C TYR A 288 -9.13 -15.79 6.83
N VAL A 289 -8.10 -14.95 6.68
CA VAL A 289 -6.70 -15.33 6.45
C VAL A 289 -5.81 -14.68 7.50
N GLY A 290 -5.09 -15.45 8.24
CA GLY A 290 -4.13 -14.93 9.21
C GLY A 290 -4.20 -15.59 10.59
N PRO A 291 -3.57 -14.98 11.60
CA PRO A 291 -2.69 -13.81 11.51
C PRO A 291 -1.36 -14.08 10.77
N ILE A 292 -0.83 -13.09 10.07
CA ILE A 292 0.46 -13.14 9.37
C ILE A 292 1.35 -11.98 9.81
N ASP A 293 2.66 -12.19 9.75
CA ASP A 293 3.65 -11.16 10.07
C ASP A 293 3.71 -10.08 8.97
N GLY A 294 3.31 -8.85 9.32
CA GLY A 294 3.24 -7.71 8.41
C GLY A 294 4.59 -7.13 8.00
N HIS A 295 5.67 -7.48 8.70
CA HIS A 295 7.03 -7.09 8.36
C HIS A 295 7.77 -8.15 7.51
N ASN A 296 7.12 -9.28 7.24
CA ASN A 296 7.72 -10.38 6.49
C ASN A 296 7.18 -10.47 5.06
N LEU A 297 7.90 -9.89 4.10
CA LEU A 297 7.54 -9.92 2.68
C LEU A 297 7.45 -11.35 2.13
N ASP A 298 8.24 -12.31 2.65
CA ASP A 298 8.19 -13.72 2.22
C ASP A 298 6.86 -14.40 2.61
N GLN A 299 6.12 -13.83 3.58
CA GLN A 299 4.78 -14.27 3.97
C GLN A 299 3.69 -13.42 3.29
N LEU A 300 3.87 -12.10 3.24
CA LEU A 300 2.89 -11.18 2.68
C LEU A 300 2.64 -11.43 1.19
N LEU A 301 3.72 -11.55 0.39
CA LEU A 301 3.60 -11.65 -1.07
C LEU A 301 2.81 -12.89 -1.51
N PRO A 302 3.11 -14.11 -1.04
CA PRO A 302 2.32 -15.29 -1.42
C PRO A 302 0.85 -15.18 -0.97
N VAL A 303 0.59 -14.67 0.23
CA VAL A 303 -0.79 -14.51 0.74
C VAL A 303 -1.58 -13.53 -0.11
N LEU A 304 -1.02 -12.34 -0.39
CA LEU A 304 -1.70 -11.33 -1.20
C LEU A 304 -1.94 -11.82 -2.64
N LYS A 305 -0.98 -12.53 -3.25
CA LYS A 305 -1.15 -13.14 -4.57
C LYS A 305 -2.26 -14.19 -4.57
N ASN A 306 -2.23 -15.10 -3.60
CA ASN A 306 -3.25 -16.13 -3.49
C ASN A 306 -4.65 -15.52 -3.30
N VAL A 307 -4.77 -14.49 -2.46
CA VAL A 307 -6.05 -13.79 -2.27
C VAL A 307 -6.46 -13.03 -3.52
N ARG A 308 -5.54 -12.40 -4.25
CA ARG A 308 -5.83 -11.72 -5.52
C ARG A 308 -6.40 -12.70 -6.54
N ASP A 309 -5.78 -13.86 -6.67
CA ASP A 309 -6.07 -14.84 -7.73
C ASP A 309 -7.18 -15.83 -7.36
N ALA A 310 -7.52 -15.97 -6.07
CA ALA A 310 -8.57 -16.84 -5.61
C ALA A 310 -9.97 -16.26 -5.88
N ASP A 311 -10.86 -17.08 -6.41
CA ASP A 311 -12.30 -16.77 -6.47
C ASP A 311 -12.99 -17.41 -5.26
N VAL A 312 -13.07 -16.65 -4.17
CA VAL A 312 -13.67 -17.12 -2.90
C VAL A 312 -15.16 -16.78 -2.78
N GLY A 313 -15.76 -16.17 -3.82
CA GLY A 313 -17.19 -15.90 -3.88
C GLY A 313 -17.72 -14.92 -2.83
N GLY A 314 -16.87 -14.09 -2.20
CA GLY A 314 -17.26 -13.16 -1.16
C GLY A 314 -16.12 -12.28 -0.64
N PRO A 315 -16.34 -11.55 0.46
CA PRO A 315 -15.32 -10.70 1.05
C PRO A 315 -14.24 -11.52 1.76
N VAL A 316 -13.01 -11.00 1.73
CA VAL A 316 -11.83 -11.60 2.39
C VAL A 316 -11.32 -10.65 3.46
N LEU A 317 -10.98 -11.18 4.64
CA LEU A 317 -10.26 -10.45 5.67
C LEU A 317 -8.88 -11.07 5.88
N ILE A 318 -7.83 -10.27 5.63
CA ILE A 318 -6.44 -10.64 5.89
C ILE A 318 -6.01 -9.97 7.19
N HIS A 319 -5.71 -10.75 8.21
CA HIS A 319 -5.23 -10.25 9.49
C HIS A 319 -3.70 -10.20 9.47
N VAL A 320 -3.16 -9.00 9.52
CA VAL A 320 -1.72 -8.69 9.46
C VAL A 320 -1.31 -8.11 10.79
N VAL A 321 -0.32 -8.71 11.44
CA VAL A 321 0.25 -8.21 12.71
C VAL A 321 1.49 -7.40 12.41
N THR A 322 1.55 -6.14 12.90
CA THR A 322 2.68 -5.23 12.74
C THR A 322 3.14 -4.69 14.11
N GLN A 323 4.28 -3.98 14.13
CA GLN A 323 4.85 -3.36 15.33
C GLN A 323 5.20 -1.89 15.08
#